data_ead507587c5cf9f9ac84629ff87c1b24
#
_entry.id   ead507587c5cf9f9ac84629ff87c1b24
#
_cell.length_a   1.000
_cell.length_b   1.000
_cell.length_c   1.000
_cell.angle_alpha   90.00
_cell.angle_beta   90.00
_cell.angle_gamma   90.00
#
_symmetry.space_group_name_H-M   'P 1'
#
loop_
_entity.id
_entity.type
_entity.pdbx_description
1 polymer ?
#
loop_
_entity_poly.entity_id
_entity_poly.type
_entity_poly.pdbx_seq_one_letter_code
_entity_poly.pdbx_strand_id
1 'polypeptide(L)'
;MRRVLNLKVIDEGHGELHAWMDPDDARAWMSENKSRQLSDKVMPLKEAISRFTFDGGYLAMGGFGHIRVSMAGIYEMIRQKRRDLIIAGKTAVHDVDVLIASGVVNKVECAYAFGHELRGLSPAGRRAVEGGSVKIVAELSNAAFQWRFKAAAMGLPWLPARIMMGTDTFNYSSSKVVEDPYTGKPICLIPACYPDFAFIHVHRCDKYGNAQIDGTVIEDRELAMAAKRLIITTEKVIPGEEIRSAPDRTVIPFYMVDAVCEVP
;
A
#
# COMPACT_ATOMS: atom_id res chain seq x y z
N MET A 1 -32.24 -4.73 -21.72
CA MET A 1 -31.81 -5.63 -20.62
C MET A 1 -30.32 -5.93 -20.82
N ARG A 2 -29.40 -5.33 -20.03
CA ARG A 2 -27.96 -5.68 -20.11
C ARG A 2 -27.82 -7.08 -19.51
N ARG A 3 -27.30 -8.05 -20.29
CA ARG A 3 -26.88 -9.35 -19.74
C ARG A 3 -25.77 -9.08 -18.75
N VAL A 4 -26.01 -9.33 -17.47
CA VAL A 4 -24.94 -9.41 -16.47
C VAL A 4 -24.16 -10.68 -16.81
N LEU A 5 -22.96 -10.53 -17.36
CA LEU A 5 -22.06 -11.65 -17.60
C LEU A 5 -21.46 -12.04 -16.24
N ASN A 6 -21.98 -13.11 -15.66
CA ASN A 6 -21.37 -13.71 -14.46
C ASN A 6 -20.15 -14.52 -14.91
N LEU A 7 -18.97 -14.09 -14.50
CA LEU A 7 -17.76 -14.90 -14.64
C LEU A 7 -17.92 -16.19 -13.77
N LYS A 8 -17.63 -17.34 -14.38
CA LYS A 8 -17.65 -18.61 -13.66
C LYS A 8 -16.41 -18.73 -12.78
N VAL A 9 -16.60 -18.60 -11.47
CA VAL A 9 -15.55 -18.89 -10.48
C VAL A 9 -15.36 -20.40 -10.41
N ILE A 10 -14.12 -20.87 -10.57
CA ILE A 10 -13.74 -22.28 -10.59
C ILE A 10 -12.87 -22.66 -9.37
N ASP A 11 -12.23 -21.66 -8.73
CA ASP A 11 -11.45 -21.85 -7.52
C ASP A 11 -11.33 -20.53 -6.76
N GLU A 12 -11.15 -20.60 -5.42
CA GLU A 12 -10.93 -19.41 -4.60
C GLU A 12 -10.01 -19.70 -3.42
N GLY A 13 -9.15 -18.72 -3.10
CA GLY A 13 -8.31 -18.77 -1.92
C GLY A 13 -9.10 -18.49 -0.64
N HIS A 14 -8.54 -18.91 0.51
CA HIS A 14 -9.17 -18.81 1.82
C HIS A 14 -8.69 -17.59 2.64
N GLY A 15 -7.79 -16.76 2.09
CA GLY A 15 -7.29 -15.56 2.73
C GLY A 15 -8.38 -14.49 2.90
N GLU A 16 -8.22 -13.65 3.91
CA GLU A 16 -9.13 -12.54 4.15
C GLU A 16 -8.94 -11.45 3.08
N LEU A 17 -10.04 -10.89 2.56
CA LEU A 17 -9.99 -9.77 1.62
C LEU A 17 -10.05 -8.45 2.39
N HIS A 18 -8.92 -7.76 2.50
CA HIS A 18 -8.82 -6.45 3.15
C HIS A 18 -8.62 -5.32 2.14
N ALA A 19 -9.03 -4.12 2.54
CA ALA A 19 -8.88 -2.87 1.77
C ALA A 19 -9.41 -2.96 0.32
N TRP A 20 -10.35 -3.85 0.05
CA TRP A 20 -11.07 -3.87 -1.22
C TRP A 20 -12.29 -2.96 -1.16
N MET A 21 -12.55 -2.28 -2.25
CA MET A 21 -13.72 -1.42 -2.44
C MET A 21 -14.14 -1.51 -3.90
N ASP A 22 -15.42 -1.35 -4.17
CA ASP A 22 -15.88 -1.19 -5.55
C ASP A 22 -15.22 0.05 -6.17
N PRO A 23 -14.70 -0.01 -7.40
CA PRO A 23 -13.99 1.11 -8.02
C PRO A 23 -14.83 2.38 -8.16
N ASP A 24 -16.15 2.29 -8.34
CA ASP A 24 -17.02 3.46 -8.42
C ASP A 24 -17.20 4.10 -7.05
N ASP A 25 -17.34 3.29 -5.99
CA ASP A 25 -17.37 3.78 -4.60
C ASP A 25 -16.02 4.41 -4.20
N ALA A 26 -14.91 3.81 -4.61
CA ALA A 26 -13.57 4.36 -4.37
C ALA A 26 -13.40 5.73 -5.06
N ARG A 27 -13.87 5.84 -6.31
CA ARG A 27 -13.83 7.10 -7.07
C ARG A 27 -14.69 8.18 -6.40
N ALA A 28 -15.90 7.82 -5.97
CA ALA A 28 -16.81 8.72 -5.26
C ALA A 28 -16.15 9.22 -3.97
N TRP A 29 -15.62 8.29 -3.15
CA TRP A 29 -14.94 8.62 -1.90
C TRP A 29 -13.75 9.57 -2.13
N MET A 30 -12.89 9.28 -3.11
CA MET A 30 -11.73 10.13 -3.43
C MET A 30 -12.14 11.51 -3.93
N SER A 31 -13.23 11.60 -4.72
CA SER A 31 -13.76 12.87 -5.21
C SER A 31 -14.28 13.77 -4.08
N GLU A 32 -14.90 13.17 -3.08
CA GLU A 32 -15.50 13.87 -1.95
C GLU A 32 -14.48 14.23 -0.86
N ASN A 33 -13.45 13.40 -0.67
CA ASN A 33 -12.59 13.45 0.51
C ASN A 33 -11.14 13.90 0.23
N LYS A 34 -10.69 13.90 -1.04
CA LYS A 34 -9.33 14.37 -1.40
C LYS A 34 -9.40 15.75 -2.04
N SER A 35 -8.67 16.69 -1.48
CA SER A 35 -8.54 18.02 -2.08
C SER A 35 -7.65 17.98 -3.33
N ARG A 36 -8.19 18.44 -4.44
CA ARG A 36 -7.45 18.66 -5.70
C ARG A 36 -6.97 20.11 -5.85
N GLN A 37 -7.11 20.92 -4.81
CA GLN A 37 -6.66 22.30 -4.81
C GLN A 37 -5.13 22.36 -4.71
N LEU A 38 -4.54 23.33 -5.39
CA LEU A 38 -3.13 23.65 -5.27
C LEU A 38 -2.91 24.48 -3.99
N SER A 39 -3.00 23.83 -2.85
CA SER A 39 -2.85 24.41 -1.52
C SER A 39 -1.58 23.92 -0.84
N ASP A 40 -1.07 24.70 0.10
CA ASP A 40 0.07 24.28 0.93
C ASP A 40 -0.35 23.08 1.82
N LYS A 41 0.41 22.00 1.75
CA LYS A 41 0.17 20.72 2.47
C LYS A 41 1.29 20.40 3.45
N VAL A 42 2.26 21.30 3.60
CA VAL A 42 3.35 21.11 4.56
C VAL A 42 2.81 21.21 5.98
N MET A 43 3.08 20.19 6.77
CA MET A 43 2.69 20.15 8.17
C MET A 43 3.64 19.29 9.00
N PRO A 44 3.68 19.47 10.33
CA PRO A 44 4.43 18.58 11.22
C PRO A 44 3.95 17.14 11.09
N LEU A 45 4.89 16.18 11.09
CA LEU A 45 4.57 14.76 10.97
C LEU A 45 3.59 14.30 12.07
N LYS A 46 3.73 14.82 13.30
CA LYS A 46 2.81 14.56 14.40
C LYS A 46 1.36 14.89 14.05
N GLU A 47 1.15 16.03 13.41
CA GLU A 47 -0.19 16.46 12.97
C GLU A 47 -0.72 15.57 11.85
N ALA A 48 0.11 15.25 10.84
CA ALA A 48 -0.27 14.38 9.75
C ALA A 48 -0.72 12.99 10.24
N ILE A 49 0.04 12.38 11.16
CA ILE A 49 -0.32 11.09 11.77
C ILE A 49 -1.64 11.19 12.54
N SER A 50 -1.78 12.22 13.39
CA SER A 50 -3.00 12.42 14.17
C SER A 50 -4.24 12.57 13.30
N ARG A 51 -4.10 13.29 12.17
CA ARG A 51 -5.21 13.66 11.29
C ARG A 51 -5.62 12.57 10.30
N PHE A 52 -4.65 11.82 9.77
CA PHE A 52 -4.87 10.96 8.62
C PHE A 52 -4.73 9.46 8.92
N THR A 53 -4.35 9.08 10.15
CA THR A 53 -4.28 7.67 10.54
C THR A 53 -5.23 7.38 11.70
N PHE A 54 -5.70 6.15 11.82
CA PHE A 54 -6.62 5.72 12.88
C PHE A 54 -6.38 4.24 13.22
N ASP A 55 -6.79 3.85 14.41
CA ASP A 55 -6.68 2.47 14.89
C ASP A 55 -7.56 1.53 14.05
N GLY A 56 -7.07 0.32 13.79
CA GLY A 56 -7.76 -0.66 12.95
C GLY A 56 -7.66 -0.42 11.45
N GLY A 57 -6.99 0.65 11.00
CA GLY A 57 -6.86 0.98 9.59
C GLY A 57 -5.87 0.09 8.83
N TYR A 58 -6.00 0.07 7.51
CA TYR A 58 -5.10 -0.64 6.61
C TYR A 58 -3.97 0.29 6.14
N LEU A 59 -2.75 -0.03 6.55
CA LEU A 59 -1.52 0.71 6.24
C LEU A 59 -0.79 0.11 5.06
N ALA A 60 -0.33 0.95 4.13
CA ALA A 60 0.65 0.57 3.12
C ALA A 60 1.86 1.50 3.12
N MET A 61 3.04 0.92 2.90
CA MET A 61 4.31 1.65 2.85
C MET A 61 4.86 1.63 1.42
N GLY A 62 5.28 2.79 0.92
CA GLY A 62 6.05 2.91 -0.31
C GLY A 62 7.52 2.55 -0.10
N GLY A 63 8.27 2.62 -1.19
CA GLY A 63 9.65 2.13 -1.21
C GLY A 63 9.73 0.62 -1.43
N PHE A 64 10.91 0.05 -1.22
CA PHE A 64 11.16 -1.36 -1.50
C PHE A 64 12.24 -1.92 -0.57
N GLY A 65 11.89 -2.88 0.25
CA GLY A 65 12.83 -3.52 1.17
C GLY A 65 13.41 -2.52 2.18
N HIS A 66 14.66 -2.12 1.94
CA HIS A 66 15.37 -1.14 2.77
C HIS A 66 15.39 0.28 2.16
N ILE A 67 14.85 0.43 0.95
CA ILE A 67 14.97 1.67 0.18
C ILE A 67 13.75 2.54 0.43
N ARG A 68 13.95 3.76 0.92
CA ARG A 68 12.93 4.78 1.10
C ARG A 68 11.74 4.38 1.99
N VAL A 69 12.02 3.60 3.03
CA VAL A 69 11.01 3.30 4.05
C VAL A 69 10.81 4.55 4.92
N SER A 70 9.58 5.00 5.10
CA SER A 70 9.24 6.15 5.95
C SER A 70 9.35 5.80 7.44
N MET A 71 10.58 5.58 7.94
CA MET A 71 10.81 5.20 9.34
C MET A 71 10.34 6.28 10.32
N ALA A 72 10.47 7.57 9.96
CA ALA A 72 9.95 8.66 10.77
C ALA A 72 8.43 8.54 11.00
N GLY A 73 7.67 8.19 9.95
CA GLY A 73 6.23 7.94 10.05
C GLY A 73 5.90 6.77 10.98
N ILE A 74 6.67 5.67 10.88
CA ILE A 74 6.53 4.50 11.75
C ILE A 74 6.76 4.88 13.21
N TYR A 75 7.87 5.55 13.52
CA TYR A 75 8.17 5.97 14.89
C TYR A 75 7.14 6.95 15.45
N GLU A 76 6.58 7.82 14.62
CA GLU A 76 5.53 8.72 15.07
C GLU A 76 4.20 7.99 15.33
N MET A 77 3.83 7.00 14.53
CA MET A 77 2.68 6.14 14.84
C MET A 77 2.85 5.42 16.19
N ILE A 78 4.06 4.94 16.48
CA ILE A 78 4.39 4.30 17.76
C ILE A 78 4.27 5.31 18.91
N ARG A 79 4.81 6.53 18.78
CA ARG A 79 4.69 7.59 19.80
C ARG A 79 3.25 7.95 20.09
N GLN A 80 2.39 7.95 19.06
CA GLN A 80 0.96 8.22 19.20
C GLN A 80 0.16 6.99 19.61
N LYS A 81 0.83 5.85 19.87
CA LYS A 81 0.21 4.59 20.32
C LYS A 81 -0.90 4.10 19.38
N ARG A 82 -0.71 4.23 18.08
CA ARG A 82 -1.59 3.58 17.10
C ARG A 82 -1.57 2.07 17.33
N ARG A 83 -2.69 1.42 17.08
CA ARG A 83 -2.87 -0.02 17.35
C ARG A 83 -3.84 -0.68 16.39
N ASP A 84 -3.81 -2.00 16.41
CA ASP A 84 -4.72 -2.87 15.67
C ASP A 84 -4.67 -2.68 14.15
N LEU A 85 -3.54 -2.15 13.63
CA LEU A 85 -3.40 -1.93 12.21
C LEU A 85 -3.22 -3.24 11.43
N ILE A 86 -3.70 -3.22 10.19
CA ILE A 86 -3.40 -4.22 9.17
C ILE A 86 -2.33 -3.63 8.28
N ILE A 87 -1.25 -4.36 7.99
CA ILE A 87 -0.20 -3.88 7.10
C ILE A 87 -0.09 -4.68 5.80
N ALA A 88 0.13 -3.96 4.72
CA ALA A 88 0.58 -4.49 3.44
C ALA A 88 2.04 -4.92 3.54
N GLY A 89 2.29 -6.20 3.81
CA GLY A 89 3.63 -6.78 3.97
C GLY A 89 4.30 -7.13 2.63
N LYS A 90 4.36 -6.16 1.71
CA LYS A 90 4.96 -6.31 0.39
C LYS A 90 6.42 -5.88 0.41
N THR A 91 7.34 -6.83 0.33
CA THR A 91 8.79 -6.62 0.46
C THR A 91 9.11 -5.73 1.66
N ALA A 92 8.43 -6.02 2.76
CA ALA A 92 8.46 -5.26 3.99
C ALA A 92 9.44 -5.91 4.97
N VAL A 93 10.42 -5.18 5.42
CA VAL A 93 11.51 -5.69 6.25
C VAL A 93 11.55 -4.95 7.59
N HIS A 94 12.11 -3.75 7.63
CA HIS A 94 12.22 -2.99 8.87
C HIS A 94 10.89 -2.40 9.34
N ASP A 95 10.07 -1.97 8.41
CA ASP A 95 8.73 -1.42 8.65
C ASP A 95 7.85 -2.41 9.41
N VAL A 96 7.66 -3.59 8.86
CA VAL A 96 6.84 -4.65 9.50
C VAL A 96 7.44 -5.08 10.83
N ASP A 97 8.76 -5.32 10.89
CA ASP A 97 9.42 -5.78 12.10
C ASP A 97 9.26 -4.81 13.28
N VAL A 98 9.44 -3.51 13.03
CA VAL A 98 9.32 -2.47 14.07
C VAL A 98 7.86 -2.27 14.49
N LEU A 99 6.93 -2.26 13.52
CA LEU A 99 5.50 -2.11 13.82
C LEU A 99 4.92 -3.29 14.60
N ILE A 100 5.37 -4.52 14.30
CA ILE A 100 5.00 -5.72 15.07
C ILE A 100 5.63 -5.68 16.47
N ALA A 101 6.94 -5.39 16.55
CA ALA A 101 7.63 -5.35 17.83
C ALA A 101 7.06 -4.30 18.81
N SER A 102 6.48 -3.23 18.28
CA SER A 102 5.84 -2.16 19.06
C SER A 102 4.36 -2.39 19.36
N GLY A 103 3.74 -3.45 18.81
CA GLY A 103 2.33 -3.77 19.00
C GLY A 103 1.36 -2.88 18.21
N VAL A 104 1.86 -2.12 17.24
CA VAL A 104 1.02 -1.26 16.37
C VAL A 104 0.24 -2.08 15.35
N VAL A 105 0.85 -3.15 14.82
CA VAL A 105 0.28 -4.06 13.83
C VAL A 105 -0.04 -5.40 14.48
N ASN A 106 -1.25 -5.91 14.24
CA ASN A 106 -1.69 -7.24 14.66
C ASN A 106 -2.18 -8.12 13.50
N LYS A 107 -2.24 -7.59 12.28
CA LYS A 107 -2.58 -8.35 11.07
C LYS A 107 -1.64 -7.98 9.93
N VAL A 108 -1.24 -8.97 9.15
CA VAL A 108 -0.36 -8.82 7.99
C VAL A 108 -0.95 -9.54 6.78
N GLU A 109 -1.17 -8.83 5.69
CA GLU A 109 -1.22 -9.44 4.36
C GLU A 109 0.23 -9.60 3.89
N CYS A 110 0.69 -10.82 3.66
CA CYS A 110 2.10 -11.12 3.46
C CYS A 110 2.41 -11.49 2.01
N ALA A 111 3.40 -10.81 1.42
CA ALA A 111 4.06 -11.30 0.22
C ALA A 111 5.54 -11.61 0.49
N TYR A 112 6.22 -10.70 1.20
CA TYR A 112 7.58 -10.89 1.69
C TYR A 112 7.74 -10.01 2.93
N ALA A 113 7.77 -10.64 4.10
CA ALA A 113 7.87 -9.97 5.40
C ALA A 113 8.56 -10.88 6.43
N PHE A 114 8.75 -10.37 7.65
CA PHE A 114 9.30 -11.07 8.81
C PHE A 114 10.79 -11.43 8.71
N GLY A 115 11.56 -10.72 7.96
CA GLY A 115 12.98 -10.98 7.92
C GLY A 115 13.67 -10.43 6.69
N HIS A 116 14.89 -10.88 6.51
CA HIS A 116 15.77 -10.41 5.47
C HIS A 116 16.83 -11.49 5.19
N GLU A 117 17.22 -11.65 3.94
CA GLU A 117 18.11 -12.72 3.50
C GLU A 117 19.44 -12.73 4.28
N LEU A 118 19.99 -11.56 4.58
CA LEU A 118 21.27 -11.44 5.30
C LEU A 118 21.15 -11.62 6.82
N ARG A 119 19.96 -11.46 7.39
CA ARG A 119 19.73 -11.55 8.85
C ARG A 119 18.93 -12.77 9.25
N GLY A 120 18.28 -13.41 8.30
CA GLY A 120 17.31 -14.45 8.54
C GLY A 120 15.97 -13.90 9.06
N LEU A 121 15.17 -14.77 9.64
CA LEU A 121 13.84 -14.49 10.12
C LEU A 121 13.86 -13.50 11.30
N SER A 122 12.97 -12.51 11.26
CA SER A 122 12.77 -11.56 12.36
C SER A 122 12.41 -12.24 13.67
N PRO A 123 13.19 -12.08 14.74
CA PRO A 123 12.84 -12.67 16.03
C PRO A 123 11.53 -12.11 16.62
N ALA A 124 11.23 -10.83 16.38
CA ALA A 124 9.99 -10.21 16.84
C ALA A 124 8.79 -10.73 16.05
N GLY A 125 8.90 -10.74 14.72
CA GLY A 125 7.86 -11.28 13.84
C GLY A 125 7.56 -12.75 14.14
N ARG A 126 8.61 -13.58 14.27
CA ARG A 126 8.46 -14.99 14.63
C ARG A 126 7.70 -15.18 15.95
N ARG A 127 8.14 -14.53 17.02
CA ARG A 127 7.45 -14.64 18.33
C ARG A 127 6.01 -14.16 18.26
N ALA A 128 5.73 -13.11 17.50
CA ALA A 128 4.39 -12.56 17.38
C ALA A 128 3.43 -13.51 16.65
N VAL A 129 3.87 -14.12 15.56
CA VAL A 129 3.07 -15.10 14.80
C VAL A 129 2.91 -16.40 15.56
N GLU A 130 4.00 -17.00 16.07
CA GLU A 130 3.94 -18.25 16.85
C GLU A 130 3.16 -18.08 18.18
N GLY A 131 3.24 -16.90 18.80
CA GLY A 131 2.49 -16.54 20.01
C GLY A 131 1.06 -16.06 19.78
N GLY A 132 0.62 -15.95 18.53
CA GLY A 132 -0.75 -15.56 18.16
C GLY A 132 -1.09 -14.09 18.35
N SER A 133 -0.12 -13.21 18.64
CA SER A 133 -0.37 -11.75 18.76
C SER A 133 -0.45 -11.05 17.41
N VAL A 134 0.04 -11.67 16.35
CA VAL A 134 -0.09 -11.22 14.96
C VAL A 134 -0.62 -12.35 14.09
N LYS A 135 -1.62 -12.05 13.28
CA LYS A 135 -2.20 -12.99 12.32
C LYS A 135 -1.74 -12.66 10.90
N ILE A 136 -1.26 -13.65 10.16
CA ILE A 136 -1.14 -13.57 8.69
C ILE A 136 -2.55 -13.80 8.14
N VAL A 137 -3.15 -12.78 7.55
CA VAL A 137 -4.56 -12.81 7.12
C VAL A 137 -4.73 -13.21 5.67
N ALA A 138 -3.72 -12.95 4.84
CA ALA A 138 -3.64 -13.46 3.47
C ALA A 138 -2.18 -13.51 3.00
N GLU A 139 -1.90 -14.36 2.02
CA GLU A 139 -0.61 -14.45 1.34
C GLU A 139 -0.76 -14.13 -0.14
N LEU A 140 0.27 -13.53 -0.72
CA LEU A 140 0.32 -13.15 -2.12
C LEU A 140 1.77 -13.26 -2.62
N SER A 141 1.97 -13.41 -3.92
CA SER A 141 3.31 -13.16 -4.48
C SER A 141 3.61 -11.65 -4.49
N ASN A 142 4.89 -11.26 -4.52
CA ASN A 142 5.28 -9.85 -4.62
C ASN A 142 4.62 -9.15 -5.83
N ALA A 143 4.57 -9.80 -6.97
CA ALA A 143 3.93 -9.27 -8.17
C ALA A 143 2.42 -9.08 -7.96
N ALA A 144 1.73 -10.10 -7.41
CA ALA A 144 0.30 -10.01 -7.13
C ALA A 144 -0.02 -8.86 -6.17
N PHE A 145 0.82 -8.66 -5.15
CA PHE A 145 0.60 -7.57 -4.19
C PHE A 145 0.70 -6.19 -4.86
N GLN A 146 1.72 -5.97 -5.69
CA GLN A 146 1.85 -4.73 -6.47
C GLN A 146 0.66 -4.52 -7.41
N TRP A 147 0.17 -5.61 -8.02
CA TRP A 147 -0.97 -5.55 -8.93
C TRP A 147 -2.30 -5.27 -8.24
N ARG A 148 -2.43 -5.51 -6.95
CA ARG A 148 -3.55 -5.00 -6.15
C ARG A 148 -3.63 -3.48 -6.19
N PHE A 149 -2.51 -2.78 -5.93
CA PHE A 149 -2.44 -1.32 -6.03
C PHE A 149 -2.63 -0.85 -7.47
N LYS A 150 -2.08 -1.56 -8.45
CA LYS A 150 -2.25 -1.24 -9.86
C LYS A 150 -3.71 -1.38 -10.30
N ALA A 151 -4.42 -2.40 -9.89
CA ALA A 151 -5.86 -2.55 -10.15
C ALA A 151 -6.63 -1.35 -9.60
N ALA A 152 -6.39 -0.98 -8.35
CA ALA A 152 -7.00 0.18 -7.71
C ALA A 152 -6.67 1.49 -8.45
N ALA A 153 -5.41 1.70 -8.82
CA ALA A 153 -4.95 2.87 -9.57
C ALA A 153 -5.62 3.01 -10.95
N MET A 154 -5.92 1.88 -11.59
CA MET A 154 -6.62 1.82 -12.88
C MET A 154 -8.15 1.93 -12.75
N GLY A 155 -8.69 1.93 -11.53
CA GLY A 155 -10.14 1.89 -11.29
C GLY A 155 -10.76 0.55 -11.71
N LEU A 156 -10.03 -0.54 -11.55
CA LEU A 156 -10.48 -1.90 -11.83
C LEU A 156 -10.74 -2.65 -10.53
N PRO A 157 -11.77 -3.51 -10.44
CA PRO A 157 -12.03 -4.29 -9.24
C PRO A 157 -10.97 -5.38 -9.00
N TRP A 158 -10.26 -5.79 -10.04
CA TRP A 158 -9.19 -6.79 -10.04
C TRP A 158 -8.34 -6.70 -11.31
N LEU A 159 -7.15 -7.31 -11.30
CA LEU A 159 -6.34 -7.56 -12.50
C LEU A 159 -6.26 -9.07 -12.78
N PRO A 160 -6.45 -9.50 -14.04
CA PRO A 160 -6.26 -10.91 -14.41
C PRO A 160 -4.77 -11.22 -14.51
N ALA A 161 -4.37 -12.41 -14.04
CA ALA A 161 -2.99 -12.83 -14.06
C ALA A 161 -2.84 -14.35 -14.12
N ARG A 162 -1.72 -14.81 -14.70
CA ARG A 162 -1.41 -16.26 -14.79
C ARG A 162 -0.37 -16.64 -13.72
N ILE A 163 -0.61 -16.20 -12.49
CA ILE A 163 0.29 -16.44 -11.35
C ILE A 163 -0.48 -17.03 -10.17
N MET A 164 0.23 -17.59 -9.23
CA MET A 164 -0.21 -18.20 -7.98
C MET A 164 -1.05 -19.49 -8.14
N MET A 165 -1.76 -19.69 -9.24
CA MET A 165 -2.58 -20.89 -9.43
C MET A 165 -1.79 -22.18 -9.19
N GLY A 166 -2.38 -23.12 -8.43
CA GLY A 166 -1.75 -24.40 -8.10
C GLY A 166 -0.63 -24.29 -7.04
N THR A 167 -0.57 -23.20 -6.28
CA THR A 167 0.39 -22.99 -5.17
C THR A 167 -0.31 -22.78 -3.85
N ASP A 168 0.38 -23.05 -2.74
CA ASP A 168 -0.13 -22.73 -1.40
C ASP A 168 -0.36 -21.23 -1.21
N THR A 169 0.47 -20.39 -1.83
CA THR A 169 0.25 -18.94 -1.83
C THR A 169 -1.13 -18.56 -2.39
N PHE A 170 -1.62 -19.27 -3.42
CA PHE A 170 -2.99 -19.07 -3.90
C PHE A 170 -4.01 -19.49 -2.85
N ASN A 171 -3.84 -20.67 -2.22
CA ASN A 171 -4.76 -21.20 -1.22
C ASN A 171 -4.94 -20.25 -0.03
N TYR A 172 -3.87 -19.57 0.38
CA TYR A 172 -3.91 -18.58 1.46
C TYR A 172 -4.19 -17.13 1.00
N SER A 173 -4.42 -16.90 -0.29
CA SER A 173 -4.75 -15.57 -0.83
C SER A 173 -6.26 -15.30 -0.78
N SER A 174 -6.63 -14.02 -1.01
CA SER A 174 -8.01 -13.59 -1.27
C SER A 174 -8.37 -13.59 -2.76
N SER A 175 -7.55 -14.20 -3.59
CA SER A 175 -7.73 -14.23 -5.05
C SER A 175 -8.74 -15.30 -5.46
N LYS A 176 -9.31 -15.14 -6.67
CA LYS A 176 -10.22 -16.11 -7.28
C LYS A 176 -9.68 -16.53 -8.64
N VAL A 177 -9.98 -17.75 -9.04
CA VAL A 177 -9.71 -18.23 -10.40
C VAL A 177 -11.03 -18.32 -11.17
N VAL A 178 -11.04 -17.78 -12.36
CA VAL A 178 -12.20 -17.83 -13.26
C VAL A 178 -11.81 -18.44 -14.60
N GLU A 179 -12.81 -18.82 -15.39
CA GLU A 179 -12.61 -19.18 -16.79
C GLU A 179 -12.44 -17.90 -17.62
N ASP A 180 -11.30 -17.77 -18.32
CA ASP A 180 -11.03 -16.66 -19.22
C ASP A 180 -12.01 -16.70 -20.39
N PRO A 181 -12.81 -15.66 -20.61
CA PRO A 181 -13.86 -15.65 -21.65
C PRO A 181 -13.34 -15.71 -23.08
N TYR A 182 -12.05 -15.43 -23.31
CA TYR A 182 -11.45 -15.49 -24.65
C TYR A 182 -10.83 -16.84 -24.97
N THR A 183 -10.25 -17.50 -23.97
CA THR A 183 -9.46 -18.73 -24.20
C THR A 183 -10.07 -19.97 -23.55
N GLY A 184 -11.05 -19.82 -22.66
CA GLY A 184 -11.60 -20.92 -21.85
C GLY A 184 -10.62 -21.47 -20.81
N LYS A 185 -9.44 -20.88 -20.64
CA LYS A 185 -8.42 -21.35 -19.69
C LYS A 185 -8.58 -20.69 -18.33
N PRO A 186 -8.12 -21.36 -17.25
CA PRO A 186 -8.08 -20.72 -15.92
C PRO A 186 -7.23 -19.46 -15.89
N ILE A 187 -7.73 -18.40 -15.23
CA ILE A 187 -6.99 -17.16 -14.96
C ILE A 187 -7.29 -16.68 -13.55
N CYS A 188 -6.25 -16.26 -12.83
CA CYS A 188 -6.36 -15.75 -11.47
C CYS A 188 -6.76 -14.26 -11.50
N LEU A 189 -7.73 -13.88 -10.68
CA LEU A 189 -8.15 -12.49 -10.48
C LEU A 189 -7.49 -11.97 -9.21
N ILE A 190 -6.64 -10.98 -9.34
CA ILE A 190 -5.93 -10.31 -8.24
C ILE A 190 -6.78 -9.11 -7.81
N PRO A 191 -7.42 -9.13 -6.60
CA PRO A 191 -8.36 -8.08 -6.20
C PRO A 191 -7.66 -6.75 -5.95
N ALA A 192 -8.32 -5.64 -6.27
CA ALA A 192 -7.82 -4.29 -5.98
C ALA A 192 -7.60 -4.08 -4.48
N CYS A 193 -6.71 -3.14 -4.13
CA CYS A 193 -6.47 -2.73 -2.75
C CYS A 193 -6.44 -1.20 -2.68
N TYR A 194 -7.30 -0.63 -1.83
CA TYR A 194 -7.39 0.79 -1.52
C TYR A 194 -6.98 1.02 -0.06
N PRO A 195 -5.69 1.17 0.25
CA PRO A 195 -5.24 1.40 1.62
C PRO A 195 -5.95 2.60 2.26
N ASP A 196 -6.28 2.51 3.55
CA ASP A 196 -6.88 3.62 4.27
C ASP A 196 -5.90 4.79 4.38
N PHE A 197 -4.62 4.47 4.61
CA PHE A 197 -3.53 5.45 4.56
C PHE A 197 -2.23 4.79 4.09
N ALA A 198 -1.45 5.59 3.38
CA ALA A 198 -0.13 5.18 2.90
C ALA A 198 0.92 6.23 3.23
N PHE A 199 2.16 5.77 3.41
CA PHE A 199 3.35 6.61 3.53
C PHE A 199 4.27 6.34 2.36
N ILE A 200 4.74 7.40 1.72
CA ILE A 200 5.79 7.30 0.70
C ILE A 200 6.89 8.29 1.06
N HIS A 201 8.11 7.80 1.22
CA HIS A 201 9.29 8.66 1.43
C HIS A 201 9.91 9.02 0.10
N VAL A 202 10.20 10.32 -0.07
CA VAL A 202 10.76 10.87 -1.31
C VAL A 202 11.96 11.76 -1.02
N HIS A 203 12.84 11.96 -2.01
CA HIS A 203 14.03 12.80 -1.83
C HIS A 203 13.68 14.29 -1.79
N ARG A 204 12.69 14.71 -2.59
CA ARG A 204 12.22 16.10 -2.58
C ARG A 204 10.77 16.20 -2.99
N CYS A 205 10.14 17.25 -2.47
CA CYS A 205 8.74 17.54 -2.73
C CYS A 205 8.54 19.06 -2.68
N ASP A 206 7.59 19.59 -3.45
CA ASP A 206 7.17 20.97 -3.23
C ASP A 206 6.08 21.04 -2.13
N LYS A 207 5.77 22.24 -1.70
CA LYS A 207 4.74 22.46 -0.67
C LYS A 207 3.34 21.97 -1.06
N TYR A 208 3.10 21.75 -2.34
CA TYR A 208 1.81 21.28 -2.83
C TYR A 208 1.70 19.75 -2.86
N GLY A 209 2.82 19.04 -2.80
CA GLY A 209 2.87 17.60 -2.84
C GLY A 209 3.35 17.01 -4.17
N ASN A 210 3.92 17.81 -5.09
CA ASN A 210 4.59 17.24 -6.24
C ASN A 210 5.92 16.64 -5.81
N ALA A 211 6.01 15.30 -5.85
CA ALA A 211 7.11 14.58 -5.25
C ALA A 211 8.00 13.91 -6.30
N GLN A 212 9.32 14.03 -6.09
CA GLN A 212 10.35 13.47 -6.95
C GLN A 212 11.16 12.40 -6.21
N ILE A 213 11.41 11.31 -6.91
CA ILE A 213 12.20 10.18 -6.42
C ILE A 213 13.41 10.01 -7.32
N ASP A 214 14.60 9.96 -6.72
CA ASP A 214 15.83 9.58 -7.40
C ASP A 214 16.03 8.06 -7.24
N GLY A 215 16.30 7.37 -8.33
CA GLY A 215 16.53 5.92 -8.32
C GLY A 215 15.24 5.11 -8.50
N THR A 216 15.19 3.96 -7.83
CA THR A 216 14.17 2.94 -8.09
C THR A 216 12.77 3.36 -7.62
N VAL A 217 11.81 3.30 -8.54
CA VAL A 217 10.37 3.43 -8.29
C VAL A 217 9.75 2.08 -8.67
N ILE A 218 9.09 1.42 -7.75
CA ILE A 218 8.44 0.13 -8.00
C ILE A 218 6.92 0.34 -8.12
N GLU A 219 6.22 0.43 -7.00
CA GLU A 219 4.76 0.66 -6.95
C GLU A 219 4.37 1.98 -6.31
N ASP A 220 5.32 2.86 -6.05
CA ASP A 220 5.04 4.15 -5.37
C ASP A 220 3.96 4.96 -6.08
N ARG A 221 3.94 4.94 -7.43
CA ARG A 221 2.93 5.63 -8.23
C ARG A 221 1.56 5.00 -8.08
N GLU A 222 1.47 3.70 -8.23
CA GLU A 222 0.24 2.94 -8.10
C GLU A 222 -0.31 3.00 -6.68
N LEU A 223 0.55 2.93 -5.67
CA LEU A 223 0.18 3.09 -4.27
C LEU A 223 -0.36 4.50 -4.00
N ALA A 224 0.29 5.54 -4.53
CA ALA A 224 -0.18 6.93 -4.39
C ALA A 224 -1.58 7.13 -4.99
N MET A 225 -1.87 6.47 -6.12
CA MET A 225 -3.18 6.51 -6.77
C MET A 225 -4.24 5.70 -6.03
N ALA A 226 -3.84 4.60 -5.38
CA ALA A 226 -4.73 3.69 -4.70
C ALA A 226 -5.11 4.14 -3.28
N ALA A 227 -4.22 4.85 -2.59
CA ALA A 227 -4.39 5.19 -1.19
C ALA A 227 -5.50 6.24 -0.96
N LYS A 228 -6.40 5.99 -0.01
CA LYS A 228 -7.41 6.96 0.43
C LYS A 228 -6.76 8.20 1.03
N ARG A 229 -5.75 8.02 1.88
CA ARG A 229 -4.93 9.11 2.43
C ARG A 229 -3.46 8.85 2.14
N LEU A 230 -2.75 9.85 1.62
CA LEU A 230 -1.34 9.75 1.29
C LEU A 230 -0.55 10.80 2.05
N ILE A 231 0.38 10.34 2.87
CA ILE A 231 1.35 11.16 3.60
C ILE A 231 2.71 11.00 2.92
N ILE A 232 3.23 12.09 2.39
CA ILE A 232 4.60 12.16 1.88
C ILE A 232 5.52 12.56 3.01
N THR A 233 6.53 11.75 3.27
CA THR A 233 7.71 12.19 4.03
C THR A 233 8.83 12.49 3.03
N THR A 234 9.53 13.60 3.23
CA THR A 234 10.55 14.07 2.28
C THR A 234 11.82 14.50 3.01
N GLU A 235 12.98 14.28 2.40
CA GLU A 235 14.24 14.81 2.90
C GLU A 235 14.29 16.33 2.79
N LYS A 236 13.65 16.90 1.73
CA LYS A 236 13.68 18.33 1.48
C LYS A 236 12.40 18.84 0.81
N VAL A 237 11.84 19.91 1.34
CA VAL A 237 10.82 20.71 0.65
C VAL A 237 11.52 21.74 -0.21
N ILE A 238 11.24 21.75 -1.53
CA ILE A 238 11.86 22.64 -2.52
C ILE A 238 10.82 23.54 -3.19
N PRO A 239 11.26 24.66 -3.79
CA PRO A 239 10.39 25.52 -4.58
C PRO A 239 9.75 24.77 -5.77
N GLY A 240 8.50 25.09 -6.11
CA GLY A 240 7.81 24.48 -7.24
C GLY A 240 8.49 24.74 -8.59
N GLU A 241 9.29 25.80 -8.71
CA GLU A 241 10.13 26.09 -9.88
C GLU A 241 11.18 25.00 -10.12
N GLU A 242 11.78 24.50 -9.06
CA GLU A 242 12.75 23.39 -9.15
C GLU A 242 12.07 22.10 -9.59
N ILE A 243 10.85 21.82 -9.12
CA ILE A 243 10.04 20.69 -9.61
C ILE A 243 9.78 20.83 -11.12
N ARG A 244 9.37 22.03 -11.57
CA ARG A 244 9.05 22.31 -12.99
C ARG A 244 10.26 22.25 -13.91
N SER A 245 11.47 22.44 -13.38
CA SER A 245 12.70 22.33 -14.18
C SER A 245 13.04 20.90 -14.60
N ALA A 246 12.51 19.89 -13.90
CA ALA A 246 12.68 18.46 -14.20
C ALA A 246 11.36 17.70 -13.99
N PRO A 247 10.33 17.95 -14.81
CA PRO A 247 8.98 17.41 -14.61
C PRO A 247 8.91 15.89 -14.80
N ASP A 248 9.79 15.32 -15.59
CA ASP A 248 9.94 13.88 -15.84
C ASP A 248 10.31 13.09 -14.57
N ARG A 249 10.92 13.75 -13.57
CA ARG A 249 11.24 13.14 -12.26
C ARG A 249 10.06 13.12 -11.30
N THR A 250 8.96 13.81 -11.59
CA THR A 250 7.79 13.86 -10.72
C THR A 250 7.02 12.55 -10.82
N VAL A 251 7.14 11.75 -9.78
CA VAL A 251 6.49 10.43 -9.67
C VAL A 251 5.07 10.56 -9.13
N ILE A 252 4.88 11.46 -8.15
CA ILE A 252 3.61 11.65 -7.46
C ILE A 252 3.17 13.10 -7.63
N PRO A 253 2.05 13.36 -8.33
CA PRO A 253 1.51 14.71 -8.47
C PRO A 253 0.71 15.14 -7.24
N PHE A 254 0.66 16.44 -7.00
CA PHE A 254 0.09 17.08 -5.82
C PHE A 254 -1.33 16.65 -5.46
N TYR A 255 -2.19 16.37 -6.45
CA TYR A 255 -3.60 16.04 -6.20
C TYR A 255 -3.82 14.65 -5.58
N MET A 256 -2.79 13.81 -5.48
CA MET A 256 -2.82 12.54 -4.78
C MET A 256 -2.46 12.67 -3.29
N VAL A 257 -1.81 13.77 -2.89
CA VAL A 257 -1.16 13.95 -1.59
C VAL A 257 -2.09 14.68 -0.61
N ASP A 258 -2.19 14.18 0.61
CA ASP A 258 -2.95 14.79 1.71
C ASP A 258 -2.05 15.58 2.67
N ALA A 259 -0.81 15.16 2.88
CA ALA A 259 0.18 15.84 3.72
C ALA A 259 1.61 15.72 3.18
N VAL A 260 2.41 16.76 3.39
CA VAL A 260 3.86 16.79 3.14
C VAL A 260 4.56 17.04 4.47
N CYS A 261 5.48 16.15 4.86
CA CYS A 261 6.24 16.24 6.10
C CYS A 261 7.73 16.19 5.79
N GLU A 262 8.45 17.29 6.05
CA GLU A 262 9.90 17.30 5.94
C GLU A 262 10.51 16.59 7.13
N VAL A 263 11.27 15.55 6.86
CA VAL A 263 11.92 14.69 7.84
C VAL A 263 13.27 14.23 7.26
N PRO A 264 14.32 15.04 7.45
CA PRO A 264 15.64 14.79 6.90
C PRO A 264 16.31 13.55 7.51
#